data_ee99ed2098fe1182df435475792d6f10
#
_entry.id   ee99ed2098fe1182df435475792d6f10
#
_cell.length_a   1.000
_cell.length_b   1.000
_cell.length_c   1.000
_cell.angle_alpha   90.00
_cell.angle_beta   90.00
_cell.angle_gamma   90.00
#
_symmetry.space_group_name_H-M   'P 1'
#
loop_
_entity.id
_entity.type
_entity.pdbx_description
1 polymer ?
#
loop_
_entity_poly.entity_id
_entity_poly.type
_entity_poly.pdbx_seq_one_letter_code
_entity_poly.pdbx_strand_id
1 'polypeptide(L)'
;SAFSSSNFSTQASEMYADLCAFGTGAMFVEAATQEDNFKLQFHALHLGSLCIAENADGVVDTVYHKRMMSARQATQRWEDAGKLDRIKDAMERNPDKEFAFLHCVMPNEDYQPDNPIPGPKNRRYISYWIAVDDRAIVEENGYYEMPYLVPRWSKVTGDTYGYGPGILARADIRTINEAKKYELAAWEKSI
;
A
#
# COMPACT_ATOMS: atom_id res chain seq x y z
N SER A 1 13.43 -14.56 16.74
CA SER A 1 13.09 -13.14 16.63
C SER A 1 11.82 -12.98 15.82
N ALA A 2 10.99 -11.96 16.08
CA ALA A 2 9.72 -11.73 15.37
C ALA A 2 9.91 -11.64 13.84
N PHE A 3 11.03 -11.15 13.39
CA PHE A 3 11.37 -11.05 11.95
C PHE A 3 11.65 -12.41 11.29
N SER A 4 12.32 -13.33 11.97
CA SER A 4 12.68 -14.63 11.38
C SER A 4 11.49 -15.56 11.18
N SER A 5 10.38 -15.31 11.87
CA SER A 5 9.12 -16.07 11.74
C SER A 5 8.06 -15.36 10.89
N SER A 6 8.39 -14.17 10.35
CA SER A 6 7.49 -13.36 9.52
C SER A 6 7.79 -13.52 8.01
N ASN A 7 6.93 -12.99 7.18
CA ASN A 7 7.12 -12.91 5.71
C ASN A 7 8.00 -11.73 5.28
N PHE A 8 8.72 -11.07 6.19
CA PHE A 8 9.49 -9.85 5.92
C PHE A 8 10.45 -9.99 4.75
N SER A 9 11.25 -11.07 4.70
CA SER A 9 12.29 -11.23 3.68
C SER A 9 11.72 -11.22 2.25
N THR A 10 10.61 -11.93 2.04
CA THR A 10 9.93 -11.99 0.73
C THR A 10 9.36 -10.63 0.35
N GLN A 11 8.63 -10.00 1.27
CA GLN A 11 7.99 -8.71 1.02
C GLN A 11 9.01 -7.57 0.88
N ALA A 12 10.12 -7.62 1.59
CA ALA A 12 11.21 -6.66 1.43
C ALA A 12 11.85 -6.76 0.05
N SER A 13 12.02 -7.97 -0.50
CA SER A 13 12.57 -8.15 -1.86
C SER A 13 11.66 -7.53 -2.92
N GLU A 14 10.35 -7.68 -2.80
CA GLU A 14 9.37 -7.05 -3.70
C GLU A 14 9.43 -5.52 -3.59
N MET A 15 9.44 -4.97 -2.38
CA MET A 15 9.57 -3.53 -2.15
C MET A 15 10.88 -2.97 -2.71
N TYR A 16 12.00 -3.69 -2.59
CA TYR A 16 13.29 -3.26 -3.14
C TYR A 16 13.30 -3.28 -4.66
N ALA A 17 12.61 -4.21 -5.31
CA ALA A 17 12.44 -4.21 -6.76
C ALA A 17 11.72 -2.93 -7.23
N ASP A 18 10.63 -2.56 -6.58
CA ASP A 18 9.91 -1.31 -6.86
C ASP A 18 10.77 -0.07 -6.56
N LEU A 19 11.53 -0.09 -5.47
CA LEU A 19 12.44 1.00 -5.11
C LEU A 19 13.53 1.21 -6.17
N CYS A 20 14.10 0.13 -6.70
CA CYS A 20 15.07 0.20 -7.79
C CYS A 20 14.45 0.65 -9.12
N ALA A 21 13.27 0.15 -9.45
CA ALA A 21 12.61 0.46 -10.71
C ALA A 21 12.04 1.89 -10.73
N PHE A 22 11.28 2.26 -9.70
CA PHE A 22 10.50 3.50 -9.66
C PHE A 22 11.08 4.56 -8.71
N GLY A 23 12.05 4.20 -7.87
CA GLY A 23 12.64 5.11 -6.90
C GLY A 23 11.83 5.32 -5.62
N THR A 24 10.67 4.69 -5.51
CA THR A 24 9.84 4.68 -4.32
C THR A 24 9.34 3.26 -4.12
N GLY A 25 9.48 2.73 -2.92
CA GLY A 25 8.87 1.47 -2.50
C GLY A 25 7.81 1.75 -1.45
N ALA A 26 6.92 0.80 -1.22
CA ALA A 26 5.94 0.90 -0.15
C ALA A 26 5.68 -0.45 0.51
N MET A 27 5.55 -0.45 1.82
CA MET A 27 5.23 -1.62 2.63
C MET A 27 4.27 -1.24 3.75
N PHE A 28 3.23 -2.03 3.92
CA PHE A 28 2.33 -1.93 5.05
C PHE A 28 2.66 -2.99 6.09
N VAL A 29 2.64 -2.63 7.35
CA VAL A 29 2.96 -3.51 8.48
C VAL A 29 1.75 -3.58 9.40
N GLU A 30 1.26 -4.79 9.64
CA GLU A 30 0.17 -5.03 10.58
C GLU A 30 0.50 -6.18 11.54
N ALA A 31 -0.17 -6.20 12.69
CA ALA A 31 -0.11 -7.36 13.59
C ALA A 31 -1.08 -8.42 13.07
N ALA A 32 -0.59 -9.62 12.83
CA ALA A 32 -1.44 -10.75 12.48
C ALA A 32 -2.16 -11.25 13.75
N THR A 33 -3.48 -11.13 13.76
CA THR A 33 -4.34 -11.70 14.78
C THR A 33 -4.55 -13.19 14.50
N GLN A 34 -3.64 -14.03 14.95
CA GLN A 34 -3.94 -15.45 15.15
C GLN A 34 -3.78 -15.77 16.65
N GLU A 35 -4.69 -16.53 17.18
CA GLU A 35 -4.99 -16.70 18.61
C GLU A 35 -3.80 -17.04 19.53
N ASP A 36 -2.62 -17.41 19.02
CA ASP A 36 -1.51 -17.89 19.86
C ASP A 36 -0.12 -17.30 19.56
N ASN A 37 0.05 -16.45 18.56
CA ASN A 37 1.36 -15.86 18.28
C ASN A 37 1.23 -14.46 17.67
N PHE A 38 1.70 -13.46 18.39
CA PHE A 38 1.89 -12.10 17.90
C PHE A 38 2.91 -12.13 16.77
N LYS A 39 2.44 -12.24 15.53
CA LYS A 39 3.28 -12.21 14.34
C LYS A 39 3.07 -10.87 13.62
N LEU A 40 4.18 -10.26 13.25
CA LEU A 40 4.13 -9.13 12.31
C LEU A 40 3.91 -9.68 10.91
N GLN A 41 2.99 -9.07 10.19
CA GLN A 41 2.72 -9.35 8.78
C GLN A 41 3.10 -8.14 7.96
N PHE A 42 3.85 -8.38 6.89
CA PHE A 42 4.34 -7.36 5.98
C PHE A 42 3.68 -7.54 4.61
N HIS A 43 3.29 -6.44 3.98
CA HIS A 43 2.69 -6.41 2.66
C HIS A 43 3.42 -5.38 1.80
N ALA A 44 4.19 -5.84 0.82
CA ALA A 44 4.69 -4.96 -0.23
C ALA A 44 3.50 -4.46 -1.06
N LEU A 45 3.49 -3.17 -1.37
CA LEU A 45 2.37 -2.51 -2.01
C LEU A 45 2.80 -1.95 -3.35
N HIS A 46 1.99 -2.19 -4.37
CA HIS A 46 2.21 -1.63 -5.68
C HIS A 46 2.05 -0.10 -5.64
N LEU A 47 3.05 0.64 -6.11
CA LEU A 47 3.09 2.09 -6.02
C LEU A 47 1.89 2.78 -6.69
N GLY A 48 1.37 2.20 -7.78
CA GLY A 48 0.18 2.70 -8.48
C GLY A 48 -1.13 2.63 -7.68
N SER A 49 -1.16 1.91 -6.55
CA SER A 49 -2.31 1.85 -5.64
C SER A 49 -2.24 2.85 -4.50
N LEU A 50 -1.18 3.66 -4.43
CA LEU A 50 -0.88 4.55 -3.32
C LEU A 50 -0.84 6.02 -3.74
N CYS A 51 -1.36 6.87 -2.86
CA CYS A 51 -1.05 8.29 -2.85
C CYS A 51 -0.46 8.64 -1.49
N ILE A 52 0.63 9.38 -1.49
CA ILE A 52 1.35 9.77 -0.27
C ILE A 52 1.45 11.29 -0.16
N ALA A 53 1.46 11.78 1.07
CA ALA A 53 1.79 13.17 1.36
C ALA A 53 2.85 13.24 2.48
N GLU A 54 3.55 14.36 2.53
CA GLU A 54 4.64 14.61 3.45
C GLU A 54 4.29 15.77 4.39
N ASN A 55 4.84 15.70 5.59
CA ASN A 55 4.87 16.83 6.50
C ASN A 55 5.91 17.89 6.06
N ALA A 56 6.02 18.98 6.82
CA ALA A 56 6.96 20.06 6.57
C ALA A 56 8.44 19.60 6.56
N ASP A 57 8.75 18.50 7.23
CA ASP A 57 10.10 17.92 7.32
C ASP A 57 10.41 16.95 6.17
N GLY A 58 9.47 16.76 5.23
CA GLY A 58 9.62 15.84 4.11
C GLY A 58 9.50 14.36 4.50
N VAL A 59 8.88 14.06 5.65
CA VAL A 59 8.58 12.71 6.10
C VAL A 59 7.15 12.35 5.68
N VAL A 60 6.96 11.17 5.09
CA VAL A 60 5.62 10.69 4.74
C VAL A 60 4.82 10.44 6.01
N ASP A 61 3.75 11.17 6.19
CA ASP A 61 2.86 11.08 7.34
C ASP A 61 1.40 10.78 6.95
N THR A 62 1.09 10.86 5.67
CA THR A 62 -0.25 10.60 5.14
C THR A 62 -0.17 9.64 3.97
N VAL A 63 -0.97 8.57 4.03
CA VAL A 63 -1.05 7.56 2.98
C VAL A 63 -2.50 7.22 2.69
N TYR A 64 -2.83 7.19 1.39
CA TYR A 64 -4.09 6.66 0.86
C TYR A 64 -3.77 5.44 0.01
N HIS A 65 -4.27 4.28 0.41
CA HIS A 65 -4.03 3.01 -0.28
C HIS A 65 -5.35 2.43 -0.79
N LYS A 66 -5.48 2.33 -2.11
CA LYS A 66 -6.62 1.67 -2.75
C LYS A 66 -6.37 0.18 -2.86
N ARG A 67 -7.26 -0.63 -2.30
CA ARG A 67 -7.20 -2.09 -2.34
C ARG A 67 -8.48 -2.66 -2.95
N MET A 68 -8.32 -3.61 -3.88
CA MET A 68 -9.44 -4.40 -4.39
C MET A 68 -9.61 -5.63 -3.51
N MET A 69 -10.83 -5.89 -3.09
CA MET A 69 -11.18 -7.06 -2.26
C MET A 69 -12.51 -7.63 -2.71
N SER A 70 -12.64 -8.97 -2.71
CA SER A 70 -13.90 -9.59 -3.01
C SER A 70 -14.93 -9.37 -1.88
N ALA A 71 -16.23 -9.48 -2.19
CA ALA A 71 -17.29 -9.37 -1.20
C ALA A 71 -17.05 -10.30 0.00
N ARG A 72 -16.64 -11.55 -0.27
CA ARG A 72 -16.29 -12.53 0.73
C ARG A 72 -15.13 -12.07 1.63
N GLN A 73 -14.04 -11.55 1.04
CA GLN A 73 -12.89 -11.05 1.80
C GLN A 73 -13.27 -9.85 2.68
N ALA A 74 -14.08 -8.94 2.14
CA ALA A 74 -14.53 -7.76 2.87
C ALA A 74 -15.41 -8.13 4.07
N THR A 75 -16.36 -9.03 3.91
CA THR A 75 -17.23 -9.49 4.98
C THR A 75 -16.51 -10.32 6.05
N GLN A 76 -15.46 -11.06 5.66
CA GLN A 76 -14.60 -11.76 6.63
C GLN A 76 -13.74 -10.80 7.45
N ARG A 77 -13.34 -9.67 6.85
CA ARG A 77 -12.48 -8.69 7.53
C ARG A 77 -13.28 -7.71 8.38
N TRP A 78 -14.45 -7.25 7.89
CA TRP A 78 -15.27 -6.24 8.55
C TRP A 78 -16.75 -6.64 8.59
N GLU A 79 -17.29 -6.70 9.79
CA GLU A 79 -18.71 -6.98 9.99
C GLU A 79 -19.59 -5.90 9.33
N ASP A 80 -19.17 -4.64 9.40
CA ASP A 80 -19.91 -3.51 8.83
C ASP A 80 -19.93 -3.52 7.29
N ALA A 81 -18.92 -4.10 6.64
CA ALA A 81 -18.95 -4.29 5.19
C ALA A 81 -20.11 -5.21 4.75
N GLY A 82 -20.42 -6.24 5.54
CA GLY A 82 -21.55 -7.14 5.28
C GLY A 82 -22.94 -6.49 5.42
N LYS A 83 -23.02 -5.29 6.01
CA LYS A 83 -24.25 -4.52 6.15
C LYS A 83 -24.55 -3.64 4.92
N LEU A 84 -23.56 -3.44 4.03
CA LEU A 84 -23.72 -2.64 2.82
C LEU A 84 -24.50 -3.43 1.76
N ASP A 85 -25.56 -2.83 1.23
CA ASP A 85 -26.49 -3.49 0.32
C ASP A 85 -25.79 -4.12 -0.89
N ARG A 86 -24.85 -3.41 -1.51
CA ARG A 86 -24.10 -3.90 -2.68
C ARG A 86 -23.24 -5.12 -2.37
N ILE A 87 -22.61 -5.13 -1.21
CA ILE A 87 -21.74 -6.24 -0.77
C ILE A 87 -22.62 -7.42 -0.38
N LYS A 88 -23.74 -7.18 0.30
CA LYS A 88 -24.71 -8.19 0.65
C LYS A 88 -25.32 -8.87 -0.58
N ASP A 89 -25.76 -8.10 -1.56
CA ASP A 89 -26.25 -8.63 -2.85
C ASP A 89 -25.18 -9.45 -3.59
N ALA A 90 -23.91 -8.99 -3.53
CA ALA A 90 -22.81 -9.72 -4.14
C ALA A 90 -22.53 -11.03 -3.39
N MET A 91 -22.61 -11.07 -2.07
CA MET A 91 -22.44 -12.30 -1.30
C MET A 91 -23.45 -13.41 -1.69
N GLU A 92 -24.68 -13.02 -2.06
CA GLU A 92 -25.72 -13.95 -2.48
C GLU A 92 -25.56 -14.43 -3.95
N ARG A 93 -25.07 -13.54 -4.85
CA ARG A 93 -25.03 -13.80 -6.30
C ARG A 93 -23.65 -14.16 -6.83
N ASN A 94 -22.61 -13.45 -6.36
CA ASN A 94 -21.23 -13.61 -6.78
C ASN A 94 -20.28 -13.15 -5.68
N PRO A 95 -19.93 -14.01 -4.70
CA PRO A 95 -19.07 -13.68 -3.57
C PRO A 95 -17.64 -13.22 -3.95
N ASP A 96 -17.19 -13.58 -5.15
CA ASP A 96 -15.86 -13.21 -5.66
C ASP A 96 -15.87 -11.88 -6.43
N LYS A 97 -17.01 -11.19 -6.53
CA LYS A 97 -17.08 -9.85 -7.09
C LYS A 97 -16.23 -8.90 -6.27
N GLU A 98 -15.34 -8.16 -6.96
CA GLU A 98 -14.42 -7.22 -6.35
C GLU A 98 -15.03 -5.83 -6.14
N PHE A 99 -14.69 -5.24 -5.01
CA PHE A 99 -15.03 -3.88 -4.60
C PHE A 99 -13.76 -3.11 -4.23
N ALA A 100 -13.78 -1.80 -4.47
CA ALA A 100 -12.69 -0.93 -4.11
C ALA A 100 -12.84 -0.44 -2.67
N PHE A 101 -11.78 -0.64 -1.88
CA PHE A 101 -11.65 -0.09 -0.54
C PHE A 101 -10.47 0.88 -0.50
N LEU A 102 -10.62 1.96 0.24
CA LEU A 102 -9.58 2.96 0.47
C LEU A 102 -9.16 2.92 1.94
N HIS A 103 -7.90 2.62 2.19
CA HIS A 103 -7.29 2.77 3.51
C HIS A 103 -6.63 4.13 3.60
N CYS A 104 -7.10 4.96 4.52
CA CYS A 104 -6.58 6.30 4.78
C CYS A 104 -5.88 6.30 6.12
N VAL A 105 -4.60 6.64 6.16
CA VAL A 105 -3.85 6.84 7.40
C VAL A 105 -3.24 8.23 7.35
N MET A 106 -3.52 9.04 8.38
CA MET A 106 -3.07 10.43 8.46
C MET A 106 -2.84 10.84 9.92
N PRO A 107 -2.07 11.91 10.17
CA PRO A 107 -1.89 12.45 11.51
C PRO A 107 -3.23 12.80 12.17
N ASN A 108 -3.32 12.54 13.47
CA ASN A 108 -4.48 12.88 14.26
C ASN A 108 -4.27 14.24 14.93
N GLU A 109 -4.95 15.26 14.45
CA GLU A 109 -4.88 16.62 14.99
C GLU A 109 -5.42 16.71 16.41
N ASP A 110 -6.34 15.82 16.81
CA ASP A 110 -6.96 15.77 18.13
C ASP A 110 -6.15 14.91 19.14
N TYR A 111 -4.98 14.41 18.75
CA TYR A 111 -4.16 13.55 19.61
C TYR A 111 -3.67 14.28 20.85
N GLN A 112 -3.99 13.74 22.02
CA GLN A 112 -3.58 14.28 23.33
C GLN A 112 -2.74 13.24 24.07
N PRO A 113 -1.40 13.34 24.05
CA PRO A 113 -0.51 12.37 24.70
C PRO A 113 -0.69 12.31 26.22
N ASP A 114 -1.02 13.45 26.87
CA ASP A 114 -1.13 13.57 28.33
C ASP A 114 -2.52 13.19 28.88
N ASN A 115 -3.51 13.03 28.01
CA ASN A 115 -4.86 12.62 28.38
C ASN A 115 -5.30 11.42 27.55
N PRO A 116 -4.88 10.19 27.92
CA PRO A 116 -5.17 8.99 27.14
C PRO A 116 -6.65 8.65 27.23
N ILE A 117 -7.45 9.15 26.29
CA ILE A 117 -8.81 8.67 26.07
C ILE A 117 -8.69 7.25 25.49
N PRO A 118 -9.26 6.21 26.12
CA PRO A 118 -9.22 4.86 25.57
C PRO A 118 -9.90 4.80 24.20
N GLY A 119 -9.26 4.13 23.25
CA GLY A 119 -9.86 3.87 21.95
C GLY A 119 -9.05 4.36 20.75
N PRO A 120 -9.53 4.11 19.53
CA PRO A 120 -8.84 4.47 18.29
C PRO A 120 -8.65 5.96 18.09
N LYS A 121 -9.53 6.79 18.69
CA LYS A 121 -9.48 8.27 18.57
C LYS A 121 -8.29 8.93 19.26
N ASN A 122 -7.67 8.26 20.26
CA ASN A 122 -6.46 8.78 20.92
C ASN A 122 -5.19 8.04 20.47
N ARG A 123 -5.00 7.98 19.17
CA ARG A 123 -3.79 7.47 18.52
C ARG A 123 -3.13 8.61 17.74
N ARG A 124 -1.82 8.56 17.59
CA ARG A 124 -1.06 9.58 16.85
C ARG A 124 -1.47 9.66 15.38
N TYR A 125 -1.87 8.52 14.78
CA TYR A 125 -2.39 8.43 13.44
C TYR A 125 -3.79 7.85 13.48
N ILE A 126 -4.73 8.50 12.78
CA ILE A 126 -6.07 7.94 12.53
C ILE A 126 -6.02 7.06 11.30
N SER A 127 -6.90 6.06 11.28
CA SER A 127 -7.01 5.09 10.20
C SER A 127 -8.47 4.84 9.87
N TYR A 128 -8.81 4.97 8.60
CA TYR A 128 -10.15 4.69 8.08
C TYR A 128 -10.06 3.69 6.93
N TRP A 129 -10.91 2.67 6.96
CA TRP A 129 -11.23 1.88 5.79
C TRP A 129 -12.58 2.32 5.25
N ILE A 130 -12.61 2.65 3.97
CA ILE A 130 -13.78 3.24 3.30
C ILE A 130 -14.14 2.36 2.11
N ALA A 131 -15.40 1.88 2.05
CA ALA A 131 -15.96 1.27 0.85
C ALA A 131 -16.23 2.40 -0.15
N VAL A 132 -15.45 2.45 -1.25
CA VAL A 132 -15.42 3.57 -2.18
C VAL A 132 -16.77 3.76 -2.88
N ASP A 133 -17.35 2.66 -3.36
CA ASP A 133 -18.60 2.67 -4.12
C ASP A 133 -19.82 3.07 -3.27
N ASP A 134 -19.79 2.71 -1.98
CA ASP A 134 -20.88 2.99 -1.03
C ASP A 134 -20.65 4.27 -0.23
N ARG A 135 -19.43 4.84 -0.33
CA ARG A 135 -18.97 6.02 0.43
C ARG A 135 -19.19 5.86 1.94
N ALA A 136 -18.98 4.64 2.43
CA ALA A 136 -19.20 4.27 3.81
C ALA A 136 -17.89 3.87 4.49
N ILE A 137 -17.71 4.30 5.74
CA ILE A 137 -16.60 3.86 6.58
C ILE A 137 -16.97 2.46 7.10
N VAL A 138 -16.11 1.47 6.84
CA VAL A 138 -16.27 0.08 7.30
C VAL A 138 -15.41 -0.23 8.52
N GLU A 139 -14.37 0.57 8.77
CA GLU A 139 -13.55 0.49 9.97
C GLU A 139 -12.96 1.85 10.32
N GLU A 140 -13.02 2.21 11.59
CA GLU A 140 -12.31 3.35 12.17
C GLU A 140 -11.33 2.82 13.22
N ASN A 141 -10.05 3.10 13.05
CA ASN A 141 -9.00 2.67 13.94
C ASN A 141 -7.89 3.73 14.03
N GLY A 142 -6.76 3.41 14.64
CA GLY A 142 -5.59 4.29 14.70
C GLY A 142 -4.32 3.53 15.06
N TYR A 143 -3.20 4.21 14.82
CA TYR A 143 -1.86 3.70 15.07
C TYR A 143 -1.06 4.66 15.93
N TYR A 144 -0.19 4.11 16.80
CA TYR A 144 0.76 4.93 17.55
C TYR A 144 1.93 5.38 16.66
N GLU A 145 2.31 4.54 15.71
CA GLU A 145 3.36 4.81 14.74
C GLU A 145 2.79 4.62 13.31
N MET A 146 3.43 5.26 12.33
CA MET A 146 3.03 5.12 10.93
C MET A 146 3.19 3.67 10.46
N PRO A 147 2.10 2.98 10.07
CA PRO A 147 2.17 1.56 9.67
C PRO A 147 2.68 1.38 8.24
N TYR A 148 2.83 2.47 7.48
CA TYR A 148 3.36 2.46 6.12
C TYR A 148 4.83 2.87 6.10
N LEU A 149 5.68 2.01 5.59
CA LEU A 149 7.08 2.29 5.30
C LEU A 149 7.19 2.65 3.82
N VAL A 150 7.59 3.90 3.54
CA VAL A 150 7.68 4.40 2.15
C VAL A 150 9.10 4.93 1.90
N PRO A 151 10.08 4.04 1.69
CA PRO A 151 11.43 4.44 1.35
C PRO A 151 11.50 5.06 -0.04
N ARG A 152 12.38 6.05 -0.21
CA ARG A 152 12.68 6.71 -1.47
C ARG A 152 14.17 6.62 -1.76
N TRP A 153 14.52 6.19 -2.98
CA TRP A 153 15.92 5.99 -3.38
C TRP A 153 16.69 7.31 -3.40
N SER A 154 16.19 8.27 -4.17
CA SER A 154 16.73 9.62 -4.24
C SER A 154 15.59 10.60 -4.38
N LYS A 155 15.61 11.69 -3.62
CA LYS A 155 14.62 12.77 -3.69
C LYS A 155 15.18 13.97 -4.39
N VAL A 156 14.37 14.59 -5.23
CA VAL A 156 14.59 15.94 -5.73
C VAL A 156 13.77 16.91 -4.89
N THR A 157 14.32 18.07 -4.60
CA THR A 157 13.64 19.10 -3.81
C THR A 157 12.30 19.48 -4.47
N GLY A 158 11.23 19.39 -3.70
CA GLY A 158 9.87 19.68 -4.16
C GLY A 158 9.07 18.47 -4.64
N ASP A 159 9.71 17.32 -4.83
CA ASP A 159 9.03 16.08 -5.22
C ASP A 159 8.76 15.18 -4.00
N THR A 160 7.57 14.64 -3.94
CA THR A 160 7.15 13.70 -2.89
C THR A 160 7.67 12.29 -3.15
N TYR A 161 7.69 11.87 -4.42
CA TYR A 161 8.17 10.56 -4.84
C TYR A 161 9.66 10.60 -5.18
N GLY A 162 10.33 9.45 -5.00
CA GLY A 162 11.75 9.30 -5.30
C GLY A 162 12.04 8.93 -6.75
N TYR A 163 13.31 9.04 -7.12
CA TYR A 163 13.85 8.64 -8.42
C TYR A 163 14.82 7.48 -8.24
N GLY A 164 14.55 6.37 -8.90
CA GLY A 164 15.37 5.16 -8.87
C GLY A 164 16.29 5.04 -10.07
N PRO A 165 17.28 4.12 -9.99
CA PRO A 165 18.17 3.81 -11.12
C PRO A 165 17.43 3.43 -12.39
N GLY A 166 16.29 2.71 -12.29
CA GLY A 166 15.46 2.34 -13.43
C GLY A 166 14.89 3.53 -14.19
N ILE A 167 14.46 4.59 -13.49
CA ILE A 167 14.00 5.82 -14.13
C ILE A 167 15.16 6.55 -14.83
N LEU A 168 16.33 6.61 -14.19
CA LEU A 168 17.52 7.26 -14.74
C LEU A 168 18.02 6.54 -16.00
N ALA A 169 18.06 5.20 -15.97
CA ALA A 169 18.48 4.37 -17.10
C ALA A 169 17.44 4.21 -18.21
N ARG A 170 16.23 4.76 -18.04
CA ARG A 170 15.10 4.52 -18.96
C ARG A 170 15.41 4.89 -20.42
N ALA A 171 16.12 5.97 -20.64
CA ALA A 171 16.49 6.41 -22.00
C ALA A 171 17.44 5.40 -22.68
N ASP A 172 18.44 4.93 -21.96
CA ASP A 172 19.41 3.96 -22.44
C ASP A 172 18.76 2.60 -22.71
N ILE A 173 17.88 2.16 -21.81
CA ILE A 173 17.10 0.92 -21.97
C ILE A 173 16.24 0.98 -23.23
N ARG A 174 15.60 2.11 -23.52
CA ARG A 174 14.80 2.29 -24.75
C ARG A 174 15.67 2.18 -25.99
N THR A 175 16.82 2.84 -26.00
CA THR A 175 17.78 2.80 -27.11
C THR A 175 18.26 1.37 -27.37
N ILE A 176 18.63 0.63 -26.32
CA ILE A 176 19.06 -0.77 -26.43
C ILE A 176 17.92 -1.66 -26.97
N ASN A 177 16.71 -1.49 -26.50
CA ASN A 177 15.56 -2.25 -26.98
C ASN A 177 15.25 -1.97 -28.46
N GLU A 178 15.36 -0.73 -28.91
CA GLU A 178 15.20 -0.40 -30.33
C GLU A 178 16.32 -0.99 -31.18
N ALA A 179 17.58 -0.90 -30.74
CA ALA A 179 18.71 -1.51 -31.44
C ALA A 179 18.52 -3.03 -31.59
N LYS A 180 18.11 -3.71 -30.52
CA LYS A 180 17.78 -5.14 -30.56
C LYS A 180 16.65 -5.47 -31.54
N LYS A 181 15.61 -4.66 -31.60
CA LYS A 181 14.52 -4.82 -32.55
C LYS A 181 15.01 -4.74 -34.00
N TYR A 182 15.89 -3.77 -34.32
CA TYR A 182 16.46 -3.64 -35.66
C TYR A 182 17.41 -4.80 -35.99
N GLU A 183 18.21 -5.28 -35.04
CA GLU A 183 19.07 -6.44 -35.19
C GLU A 183 18.25 -7.69 -35.54
N LEU A 184 17.17 -7.98 -34.81
CA LEU A 184 16.28 -9.10 -35.09
C LEU A 184 15.61 -8.99 -36.46
N ALA A 185 15.12 -7.81 -36.81
CA ALA A 185 14.52 -7.58 -38.14
C ALA A 185 15.51 -7.72 -39.30
N ALA A 186 16.80 -7.41 -39.08
CA ALA A 186 17.83 -7.63 -40.06
C ALA A 186 18.13 -9.14 -40.26
N TRP A 187 18.13 -9.91 -39.19
CA TRP A 187 18.29 -11.36 -39.24
C TRP A 187 17.14 -12.04 -39.98
N GLU A 188 15.89 -11.64 -39.72
CA GLU A 188 14.72 -12.16 -40.43
C GLU A 188 14.79 -11.92 -41.95
N LYS A 189 15.40 -10.82 -42.40
CA LYS A 189 15.56 -10.50 -43.81
C LYS A 189 16.76 -11.18 -44.45
N SER A 190 17.67 -11.77 -43.69
CA SER A 190 18.86 -12.43 -44.18
C SER A 190 18.71 -13.95 -44.40
N ILE A 191 17.52 -14.47 -44.04
CA ILE A 191 17.09 -15.85 -44.31
C ILE A 191 16.14 -15.87 -45.52
#